data_63d99a0ec139d29b6a27389e17072c97
#
_entry.id   63d99a0ec139d29b6a27389e17072c97
#
_cell.length_a   1.000
_cell.length_b   1.000
_cell.length_c   1.000
_cell.angle_alpha   90.00
_cell.angle_beta   90.00
_cell.angle_gamma   90.00
#
_symmetry.space_group_name_H-M   'P 1'
#
loop_
_entity.id
_entity.type
_entity.pdbx_description
1 polymer ?
#
loop_
_entity_poly.entity_id
_entity_poly.type
_entity_poly.pdbx_seq_one_letter_code
_entity_poly.pdbx_strand_id
1 'polypeptide(L)'
;MIPGWFAKQDKNGIAINGLYVVTILSFIGPFAGANAIDTVTTFSAVAFILSWMISSLSLLKLRKDMPNVERPYKLATPIAVWAAIAGVIYFVGSLLPFTPFFAGKKALIVFVIYLVVGLILFVAAGGERNKMSSHERMKNMFGDLDLDAMRNK
;
A
#
# COMPACT_ATOMS: atom_id res chain seq x y z
N MET A 1 7.41 -2.12 6.35
CA MET A 1 7.50 -2.35 7.80
C MET A 1 7.51 -0.99 8.48
N ILE A 2 6.73 -0.82 9.53
CA ILE A 2 6.61 0.40 10.33
C ILE A 2 7.59 0.29 11.49
N PRO A 3 8.16 1.40 12.02
CA PRO A 3 9.05 1.38 13.19
C PRO A 3 8.46 0.57 14.34
N GLY A 4 9.30 -0.20 15.05
CA GLY A 4 8.85 -1.14 16.10
C GLY A 4 8.08 -0.50 17.25
N TRP A 5 8.22 0.84 17.44
CA TRP A 5 7.41 1.59 18.39
C TRP A 5 5.89 1.47 18.14
N PHE A 6 5.47 1.47 16.87
CA PHE A 6 4.05 1.28 16.50
C PHE A 6 3.55 -0.16 16.70
N ALA A 7 4.48 -1.12 16.62
CA ALA A 7 4.17 -2.55 16.75
C ALA A 7 4.15 -3.05 18.21
N LYS A 8 4.46 -2.17 19.18
CA LYS A 8 4.45 -2.54 20.60
C LYS A 8 3.03 -2.93 21.03
N GLN A 9 2.86 -4.20 21.33
CA GLN A 9 1.58 -4.78 21.76
C GLN A 9 1.46 -4.77 23.28
N ASP A 10 0.23 -4.58 23.77
CA ASP A 10 -0.14 -4.81 25.16
C ASP A 10 -0.37 -6.30 25.41
N LYS A 11 -0.65 -6.66 26.68
CA LYS A 11 -0.96 -8.03 27.15
C LYS A 11 -2.06 -8.73 26.34
N ASN A 12 -2.93 -7.96 25.70
CA ASN A 12 -4.04 -8.43 24.87
C ASN A 12 -3.70 -8.50 23.36
N GLY A 13 -2.44 -8.31 22.97
CA GLY A 13 -2.01 -8.31 21.55
C GLY A 13 -2.39 -7.06 20.75
N ILE A 14 -2.84 -5.98 21.42
CA ILE A 14 -3.29 -4.75 20.77
C ILE A 14 -2.11 -3.77 20.61
N ALA A 15 -1.90 -3.25 19.40
CA ALA A 15 -0.88 -2.23 19.12
C ALA A 15 -1.33 -0.83 19.62
N ILE A 16 -1.19 -0.60 20.93
CA ILE A 16 -1.74 0.59 21.62
C ILE A 16 -1.21 1.89 21.04
N ASN A 17 0.08 1.98 20.74
CA ASN A 17 0.68 3.21 20.20
C ASN A 17 0.10 3.58 18.83
N GLY A 18 -0.13 2.58 17.96
CA GLY A 18 -0.82 2.78 16.69
C GLY A 18 -2.25 3.26 16.88
N LEU A 19 -2.96 2.67 17.84
CA LEU A 19 -4.34 3.04 18.16
C LEU A 19 -4.43 4.48 18.66
N TYR A 20 -3.54 4.92 19.55
CA TYR A 20 -3.50 6.32 20.00
C TYR A 20 -3.29 7.30 18.85
N VAL A 21 -2.35 7.03 17.95
CA VAL A 21 -2.10 7.91 16.79
C VAL A 21 -3.35 8.02 15.91
N VAL A 22 -3.99 6.90 15.59
CA VAL A 22 -5.23 6.89 14.79
C VAL A 22 -6.36 7.63 15.50
N THR A 23 -6.53 7.41 16.81
CA THR A 23 -7.59 8.07 17.61
C THR A 23 -7.38 9.58 17.65
N ILE A 24 -6.16 10.06 17.88
CA ILE A 24 -5.85 11.50 17.90
C ILE A 24 -6.14 12.13 16.53
N LEU A 25 -5.67 11.50 15.45
CA LEU A 25 -5.91 11.99 14.09
C LEU A 25 -7.40 11.99 13.73
N SER A 26 -8.14 10.96 14.14
CA SER A 26 -9.60 10.87 13.92
C SER A 26 -10.37 11.92 14.72
N PHE A 27 -9.88 12.28 15.91
CA PHE A 27 -10.50 13.32 16.73
C PHE A 27 -10.26 14.72 16.15
N ILE A 28 -9.08 14.99 15.60
CA ILE A 28 -8.73 16.28 15.00
C ILE A 28 -9.44 16.49 13.65
N GLY A 29 -9.67 15.43 12.88
CA GLY A 29 -10.23 15.48 11.54
C GLY A 29 -11.51 16.31 11.39
N PRO A 30 -12.56 16.13 12.20
CA PRO A 30 -13.81 16.89 12.11
C PRO A 30 -13.65 18.40 12.26
N PHE A 31 -12.65 18.85 13.00
CA PHE A 31 -12.40 20.29 13.21
C PHE A 31 -11.76 20.98 12.00
N ALA A 32 -11.25 20.23 11.05
CA ALA A 32 -10.62 20.76 9.84
C ALA A 32 -11.62 21.31 8.79
N GLY A 33 -12.91 21.08 8.98
CA GLY A 33 -14.00 21.60 8.14
C GLY A 33 -14.24 20.82 6.85
N ALA A 34 -15.31 21.18 6.12
CA ALA A 34 -15.78 20.48 4.92
C ALA A 34 -14.73 20.41 3.79
N ASN A 35 -13.96 21.48 3.60
CA ASN A 35 -12.89 21.52 2.57
C ASN A 35 -11.78 20.50 2.84
N ALA A 36 -11.53 20.19 4.11
CA ALA A 36 -10.54 19.18 4.47
C ALA A 36 -11.06 17.77 4.18
N ILE A 37 -12.34 17.52 4.42
CA ILE A 37 -13.00 16.25 4.11
C ILE A 37 -12.88 15.96 2.61
N ASP A 38 -13.23 16.92 1.76
CA ASP A 38 -13.13 16.80 0.30
C ASP A 38 -11.69 16.51 -0.13
N THR A 39 -10.71 17.25 0.41
CA THR A 39 -9.28 17.04 0.11
C THR A 39 -8.80 15.66 0.53
N VAL A 40 -9.19 15.19 1.72
CA VAL A 40 -8.81 13.86 2.23
C VAL A 40 -9.47 12.74 1.42
N THR A 41 -10.73 12.90 1.05
CA THR A 41 -11.45 11.92 0.22
C THR A 41 -10.79 11.78 -1.16
N THR A 42 -10.49 12.91 -1.81
CA THR A 42 -9.82 12.92 -3.11
C THR A 42 -8.41 12.35 -3.03
N PHE A 43 -7.63 12.71 -2.01
CA PHE A 43 -6.32 12.12 -1.75
C PHE A 43 -6.42 10.61 -1.57
N SER A 44 -7.39 10.14 -0.79
CA SER A 44 -7.60 8.71 -0.56
C SER A 44 -7.91 7.97 -1.86
N ALA A 45 -8.72 8.56 -2.75
CA ALA A 45 -9.00 7.98 -4.06
C ALA A 45 -7.72 7.80 -4.90
N VAL A 46 -6.83 8.80 -4.94
CA VAL A 46 -5.54 8.69 -5.64
C VAL A 46 -4.67 7.58 -5.05
N ALA A 47 -4.62 7.48 -3.71
CA ALA A 47 -3.87 6.43 -3.04
C ALA A 47 -4.43 5.02 -3.32
N PHE A 48 -5.76 4.86 -3.39
CA PHE A 48 -6.40 3.61 -3.79
C PHE A 48 -6.09 3.21 -5.23
N ILE A 49 -6.15 4.16 -6.17
CA ILE A 49 -5.80 3.91 -7.58
C ILE A 49 -4.35 3.42 -7.68
N LEU A 50 -3.42 4.06 -6.96
CA LEU A 50 -2.02 3.63 -6.91
C LEU A 50 -1.88 2.22 -6.36
N SER A 51 -2.59 1.89 -5.28
CA SER A 51 -2.58 0.55 -4.67
C SER A 51 -3.11 -0.51 -5.63
N TRP A 52 -4.20 -0.25 -6.33
CA TRP A 52 -4.78 -1.18 -7.31
C TRP A 52 -3.86 -1.38 -8.52
N MET A 53 -3.23 -0.31 -8.99
CA MET A 53 -2.25 -0.37 -10.08
C MET A 53 -1.08 -1.28 -9.68
N ILE A 54 -0.49 -1.06 -8.51
CA ILE A 54 0.63 -1.86 -8.01
C ILE A 54 0.22 -3.32 -7.81
N SER A 55 -0.98 -3.58 -7.27
CA SER A 55 -1.51 -4.93 -7.07
C SER A 55 -1.69 -5.67 -8.40
N SER A 56 -2.22 -5.01 -9.42
CA SER A 56 -2.40 -5.58 -10.75
C SER A 56 -1.06 -5.90 -11.42
N LEU A 57 -0.08 -4.99 -11.34
CA LEU A 57 1.28 -5.20 -11.85
C LEU A 57 1.99 -6.34 -11.10
N SER A 58 1.82 -6.40 -9.78
CA SER A 58 2.39 -7.48 -8.96
C SER A 58 1.80 -8.84 -9.32
N LEU A 59 0.49 -8.91 -9.61
CA LEU A 59 -0.16 -10.13 -10.08
C LEU A 59 0.43 -10.61 -11.41
N LEU A 60 0.66 -9.71 -12.37
CA LEU A 60 1.26 -10.04 -13.66
C LEU A 60 2.69 -10.55 -13.49
N LYS A 61 3.48 -9.88 -12.65
CA LYS A 61 4.85 -10.31 -12.32
C LYS A 61 4.86 -11.67 -11.65
N LEU A 62 4.01 -11.90 -10.65
CA LEU A 62 3.92 -13.16 -9.92
C LEU A 62 3.53 -14.34 -10.85
N ARG A 63 2.71 -14.08 -11.87
CA ARG A 63 2.38 -15.10 -12.88
C ARG A 63 3.55 -15.47 -13.76
N LYS A 64 4.42 -14.51 -14.04
CA LYS A 64 5.64 -14.74 -14.82
C LYS A 64 6.70 -15.47 -13.99
N ASP A 65 6.88 -15.07 -12.74
CA ASP A 65 7.94 -15.59 -11.87
C ASP A 65 7.58 -16.98 -11.29
N MET A 66 6.28 -17.27 -11.12
CA MET A 66 5.77 -18.52 -10.55
C MET A 66 4.62 -19.09 -11.37
N PRO A 67 4.86 -19.65 -12.58
CA PRO A 67 3.81 -20.12 -13.48
C PRO A 67 3.08 -21.37 -12.97
N ASN A 68 3.76 -22.24 -12.22
CA ASN A 68 3.29 -23.58 -11.83
C ASN A 68 2.59 -23.63 -10.47
N VAL A 69 2.49 -22.49 -9.75
CA VAL A 69 1.81 -22.47 -8.46
C VAL A 69 0.33 -22.72 -8.62
N GLU A 70 -0.19 -23.71 -7.90
CA GLU A 70 -1.62 -23.97 -7.83
C GLU A 70 -2.35 -22.79 -7.20
N ARG A 71 -3.31 -22.24 -7.95
CA ARG A 71 -4.12 -21.10 -7.52
C ARG A 71 -5.58 -21.53 -7.47
N PRO A 72 -6.25 -21.38 -6.31
CA PRO A 72 -7.66 -21.74 -6.17
C PRO A 72 -8.57 -20.94 -7.11
N TYR A 73 -8.14 -19.71 -7.45
CA TYR A 73 -8.84 -18.85 -8.41
C TYR A 73 -7.89 -18.36 -9.50
N LYS A 74 -8.25 -18.62 -10.75
CA LYS A 74 -7.48 -18.20 -11.93
C LYS A 74 -8.23 -17.10 -12.68
N LEU A 75 -7.95 -15.84 -12.36
CA LEU A 75 -8.42 -14.71 -13.17
C LEU A 75 -7.79 -14.80 -14.57
N ALA A 76 -8.55 -14.56 -15.63
CA ALA A 76 -8.02 -14.54 -16.99
C ALA A 76 -6.93 -13.44 -17.12
N THR A 77 -5.80 -13.80 -17.75
CA THR A 77 -4.65 -12.88 -17.91
C THR A 77 -5.03 -11.56 -18.61
N PRO A 78 -5.89 -11.55 -19.65
CA PRO A 78 -6.33 -10.31 -20.29
C PRO A 78 -6.98 -9.33 -19.30
N ILE A 79 -7.79 -9.82 -18.37
CA ILE A 79 -8.47 -8.97 -17.37
C ILE A 79 -7.45 -8.30 -16.44
N ALA A 80 -6.42 -9.05 -16.01
CA ALA A 80 -5.35 -8.49 -15.18
C ALA A 80 -4.53 -7.43 -15.94
N VAL A 81 -4.29 -7.63 -17.22
CA VAL A 81 -3.60 -6.64 -18.09
C VAL A 81 -4.46 -5.39 -18.24
N TRP A 82 -5.75 -5.52 -18.53
CA TRP A 82 -6.66 -4.39 -18.62
C TRP A 82 -6.78 -3.61 -17.32
N ALA A 83 -6.83 -4.30 -16.18
CA ALA A 83 -6.83 -3.67 -14.86
C ALA A 83 -5.54 -2.86 -14.62
N ALA A 84 -4.38 -3.39 -15.01
CA ALA A 84 -3.10 -2.69 -14.90
C ALA A 84 -3.07 -1.45 -15.80
N ILE A 85 -3.49 -1.56 -17.07
CA ILE A 85 -3.54 -0.43 -18.02
C ILE A 85 -4.50 0.66 -17.51
N ALA A 86 -5.71 0.28 -17.10
CA ALA A 86 -6.68 1.21 -16.54
C ALA A 86 -6.13 1.91 -15.29
N GLY A 87 -5.48 1.18 -14.38
CA GLY A 87 -4.83 1.74 -13.21
C GLY A 87 -3.78 2.79 -13.56
N VAL A 88 -2.93 2.52 -14.55
CA VAL A 88 -1.92 3.48 -15.03
C VAL A 88 -2.59 4.74 -15.63
N ILE A 89 -3.59 4.56 -16.49
CA ILE A 89 -4.31 5.68 -17.13
C ILE A 89 -4.96 6.57 -16.08
N TYR A 90 -5.70 5.98 -15.12
CA TYR A 90 -6.35 6.75 -14.06
C TYR A 90 -5.34 7.41 -13.13
N PHE A 91 -4.26 6.73 -12.75
CA PHE A 91 -3.23 7.31 -11.90
C PHE A 91 -2.53 8.49 -12.56
N VAL A 92 -2.06 8.33 -13.79
CA VAL A 92 -1.43 9.42 -14.57
C VAL A 92 -2.44 10.53 -14.81
N GLY A 93 -3.68 10.19 -15.17
CA GLY A 93 -4.75 11.18 -15.36
C GLY A 93 -5.03 11.99 -14.09
N SER A 94 -4.97 11.39 -12.90
CA SER A 94 -5.18 12.12 -11.64
C SER A 94 -4.10 13.17 -11.34
N LEU A 95 -2.93 13.03 -11.94
CA LEU A 95 -1.81 13.98 -11.79
C LEU A 95 -1.86 15.14 -12.79
N LEU A 96 -2.52 14.97 -13.94
CA LEU A 96 -2.49 15.91 -15.05
C LEU A 96 -3.67 16.91 -15.00
N PRO A 97 -3.41 18.23 -14.96
CA PRO A 97 -4.45 19.24 -14.72
C PRO A 97 -5.45 19.42 -15.88
N PHE A 98 -5.19 18.84 -17.05
CA PHE A 98 -6.05 18.93 -18.23
C PHE A 98 -6.96 17.70 -18.42
N THR A 99 -6.96 16.76 -17.48
CA THR A 99 -7.82 15.56 -17.54
C THR A 99 -9.05 15.72 -16.66
N PRO A 100 -10.17 15.03 -16.98
CA PRO A 100 -11.36 15.03 -16.14
C PRO A 100 -11.14 14.31 -14.80
N PHE A 101 -10.05 13.59 -14.65
CA PHE A 101 -9.70 12.82 -13.44
C PHE A 101 -8.75 13.59 -12.50
N PHE A 102 -8.44 14.85 -12.81
CA PHE A 102 -7.48 15.63 -12.04
C PHE A 102 -7.90 15.77 -10.57
N ALA A 103 -7.06 15.29 -9.66
CA ALA A 103 -7.31 15.28 -8.23
C ALA A 103 -7.30 16.69 -7.56
N GLY A 104 -6.84 17.72 -8.30
CA GLY A 104 -6.70 19.06 -7.73
C GLY A 104 -5.39 19.26 -6.97
N LYS A 105 -4.89 20.49 -6.99
CA LYS A 105 -3.59 20.85 -6.40
C LYS A 105 -3.49 20.51 -4.91
N LYS A 106 -4.56 20.76 -4.14
CA LYS A 106 -4.57 20.51 -2.68
C LYS A 106 -4.40 19.03 -2.35
N ALA A 107 -5.16 18.15 -3.03
CA ALA A 107 -5.06 16.71 -2.82
C ALA A 107 -3.69 16.16 -3.24
N LEU A 108 -3.10 16.68 -4.31
CA LEU A 108 -1.75 16.30 -4.76
C LEU A 108 -0.66 16.73 -3.76
N ILE A 109 -0.77 17.91 -3.16
CA ILE A 109 0.16 18.34 -2.10
C ILE A 109 0.08 17.36 -0.92
N VAL A 110 -1.12 17.03 -0.46
CA VAL A 110 -1.32 16.05 0.63
C VAL A 110 -0.76 14.68 0.24
N PHE A 111 -0.95 14.26 -1.02
CA PHE A 111 -0.40 13.01 -1.54
C PHE A 111 1.13 12.99 -1.51
N VAL A 112 1.79 14.07 -1.93
CA VAL A 112 3.25 14.19 -1.88
C VAL A 112 3.75 14.17 -0.44
N ILE A 113 3.11 14.90 0.48
CA ILE A 113 3.45 14.88 1.90
C ILE A 113 3.35 13.45 2.45
N TYR A 114 2.27 12.75 2.11
CA TYR A 114 2.07 11.35 2.52
C TYR A 114 3.19 10.44 2.00
N LEU A 115 3.60 10.58 0.73
CA LEU A 115 4.71 9.81 0.16
C LEU A 115 6.04 10.10 0.86
N VAL A 116 6.31 11.38 1.17
CA VAL A 116 7.52 11.80 1.88
C VAL A 116 7.55 11.21 3.29
N VAL A 117 6.44 11.32 4.03
CA VAL A 117 6.33 10.73 5.37
C VAL A 117 6.49 9.22 5.31
N GLY A 118 5.84 8.56 4.34
CA GLY A 118 5.97 7.12 4.11
C GLY A 118 7.42 6.71 3.82
N LEU A 119 8.14 7.50 3.01
CA LEU A 119 9.55 7.28 2.70
C LEU A 119 10.44 7.44 3.94
N ILE A 120 10.21 8.48 4.74
CA ILE A 120 10.93 8.71 5.99
C ILE A 120 10.74 7.52 6.95
N LEU A 121 9.49 7.08 7.13
CA LEU A 121 9.18 5.91 7.96
C LEU A 121 9.81 4.62 7.42
N PHE A 122 9.84 4.46 6.09
CA PHE A 122 10.48 3.32 5.44
C PHE A 122 11.99 3.29 5.67
N VAL A 123 12.66 4.46 5.58
CA VAL A 123 14.09 4.61 5.85
C VAL A 123 14.38 4.39 7.33
N ALA A 124 13.59 4.98 8.22
CA ALA A 124 13.73 4.82 9.66
C ALA A 124 13.59 3.35 10.10
N ALA A 125 12.70 2.58 9.45
CA ALA A 125 12.55 1.15 9.68
C ALA A 125 13.66 0.30 9.04
N GLY A 126 14.57 0.90 8.28
CA GLY A 126 15.64 0.21 7.55
C GLY A 126 16.60 -0.56 8.46
N GLY A 127 16.90 -0.02 9.65
CA GLY A 127 17.77 -0.67 10.62
C GLY A 127 17.22 -2.01 11.13
N GLU A 128 15.95 -2.09 11.43
CA GLU A 128 15.28 -3.33 11.86
C GLU A 128 15.11 -4.30 10.67
N ARG A 129 14.78 -3.76 9.49
CA ARG A 129 14.62 -4.56 8.28
C ARG A 129 15.91 -5.25 7.84
N ASN A 130 17.06 -4.59 7.94
CA ASN A 130 18.35 -5.14 7.53
C ASN A 130 18.89 -6.21 8.49
N LYS A 131 18.40 -6.25 9.72
CA LYS A 131 18.72 -7.31 10.71
C LYS A 131 17.99 -8.61 10.42
N MET A 132 16.88 -8.57 9.70
CA MET A 132 16.11 -9.76 9.35
C MET A 132 16.70 -10.48 8.15
N SER A 133 16.92 -11.78 8.28
CA SER A 133 17.28 -12.67 7.16
C SER A 133 16.20 -12.67 6.07
N SER A 134 16.59 -12.98 4.83
CA SER A 134 15.63 -13.16 3.72
C SER A 134 14.58 -14.22 4.03
N HIS A 135 14.97 -15.29 4.70
CA HIS A 135 14.11 -16.38 5.12
C HIS A 135 13.10 -15.93 6.20
N GLU A 136 13.53 -15.20 7.22
CA GLU A 136 12.64 -14.65 8.25
C GLU A 136 11.63 -13.65 7.67
N ARG A 137 12.07 -12.83 6.70
CA ARG A 137 11.15 -11.91 5.99
C ARG A 137 10.09 -12.66 5.21
N MET A 138 10.45 -13.74 4.53
CA MET A 138 9.51 -14.60 3.81
C MET A 138 8.55 -15.30 4.78
N LYS A 139 9.06 -15.86 5.87
CA LYS A 139 8.23 -16.49 6.90
C LYS A 139 7.22 -15.51 7.52
N ASN A 140 7.63 -14.27 7.81
CA ASN A 140 6.75 -13.24 8.36
C ASN A 140 5.69 -12.73 7.37
N MET A 141 5.94 -12.81 6.06
CA MET A 141 4.98 -12.38 5.02
C MET A 141 3.99 -13.49 4.63
N PHE A 142 4.45 -14.73 4.58
CA PHE A 142 3.69 -15.84 4.00
C PHE A 142 3.41 -16.98 5.00
N GLY A 143 3.85 -16.83 6.26
CA GLY A 143 3.77 -17.90 7.27
C GLY A 143 4.75 -19.03 6.97
N ASP A 144 4.34 -20.25 7.28
CA ASP A 144 5.15 -21.46 7.07
C ASP A 144 5.02 -22.06 5.65
N LEU A 145 4.55 -21.25 4.66
CA LEU A 145 4.51 -21.67 3.27
C LEU A 145 5.93 -21.83 2.71
N ASP A 146 6.28 -23.04 2.27
CA ASP A 146 7.55 -23.33 1.62
C ASP A 146 7.53 -22.80 0.17
N LEU A 147 7.93 -21.54 0.02
CA LEU A 147 7.96 -20.87 -1.27
C LEU A 147 9.08 -21.40 -2.17
N ASP A 148 10.15 -21.97 -1.61
CA ASP A 148 11.24 -22.55 -2.38
C ASP A 148 10.82 -23.87 -3.03
N ALA A 149 10.00 -24.67 -2.32
CA ALA A 149 9.36 -25.85 -2.92
C ALA A 149 8.35 -25.50 -4.01
N MET A 150 7.66 -24.35 -3.87
CA MET A 150 6.70 -23.86 -4.88
C MET A 150 7.38 -23.28 -6.13
N ARG A 151 8.55 -22.69 -5.98
CA ARG A 151 9.33 -22.07 -7.07
C ARG A 151 10.01 -23.11 -7.95
N ASN A 152 10.39 -24.25 -7.37
CA ASN A 152 11.17 -25.32 -8.04
C ASN A 152 10.26 -26.42 -8.63
N LYS A 153 8.94 -26.32 -8.52
CA LYS A 153 7.95 -27.15 -9.23
C LYS A 153 7.49 -26.44 -10.50
#